data_7370a0b225844e56ab788d235e40c045
#
_entry.id   7370a0b225844e56ab788d235e40c045
#
_cell.length_a   1.000
_cell.length_b   1.000
_cell.length_c   1.000
_cell.angle_alpha   90.00
_cell.angle_beta   90.00
_cell.angle_gamma   90.00
#
_symmetry.space_group_name_H-M   'P 1'
#
loop_
_entity.id
_entity.type
_entity.pdbx_description
1 polymer ?
#
loop_
_entity_poly.entity_id
_entity_poly.type
_entity_poly.pdbx_seq_one_letter_code
_entity_poly.pdbx_strand_id
1 'polypeptide(L)'
;MTDADSHIVKARESLEFARYALAGEYTEEAGRSAYMAAYHAALAFISARSGKSPKTHSGTRSEFARLARDEPRISRDQVALLGWSYELKNVADYEQEMSVSAEEAERAIAEAARLVETIADLIGTGR
;
A
#
# COMPACT_ATOMS: atom_id res chain seq x y z
N MET A 1 19.00 10.39 1.69
CA MET A 1 17.75 9.59 1.54
C MET A 1 17.06 9.98 0.25
N THR A 2 16.73 9.03 -0.60
CA THR A 2 16.01 9.27 -1.85
C THR A 2 14.51 9.41 -1.59
N ASP A 3 13.77 9.88 -2.62
CA ASP A 3 12.30 9.90 -2.56
C ASP A 3 11.74 8.49 -2.36
N ALA A 4 12.34 7.49 -3.01
CA ALA A 4 11.93 6.10 -2.83
C ALA A 4 12.12 5.66 -1.38
N ASP A 5 13.26 5.98 -0.77
CA ASP A 5 13.50 5.66 0.64
C ASP A 5 12.48 6.32 1.55
N SER A 6 12.15 7.58 1.28
CA SER A 6 11.16 8.33 2.07
C SER A 6 9.79 7.68 2.00
N HIS A 7 9.39 7.18 0.83
CA HIS A 7 8.12 6.48 0.67
C HIS A 7 8.10 5.14 1.41
N ILE A 8 9.23 4.42 1.44
CA ILE A 8 9.31 3.18 2.23
C ILE A 8 9.17 3.47 3.73
N VAL A 9 9.80 4.54 4.22
CA VAL A 9 9.64 4.94 5.62
C VAL A 9 8.16 5.20 5.92
N LYS A 10 7.48 5.98 5.08
CA LYS A 10 6.05 6.27 5.25
C LYS A 10 5.19 5.01 5.18
N ALA A 11 5.53 4.09 4.29
CA ALA A 11 4.81 2.82 4.18
C ALA A 11 4.92 2.01 5.48
N ARG A 12 6.11 1.94 6.06
CA ARG A 12 6.32 1.21 7.31
C ARG A 12 5.64 1.87 8.50
N GLU A 13 5.63 3.20 8.54
CA GLU A 13 4.88 3.93 9.56
C GLU A 13 3.38 3.66 9.45
N SER A 14 2.85 3.63 8.24
CA SER A 14 1.43 3.33 8.00
C SER A 14 1.09 1.90 8.43
N LEU A 15 1.98 0.94 8.18
CA LEU A 15 1.78 -0.45 8.64
C LEU A 15 1.76 -0.54 10.15
N GLU A 16 2.67 0.14 10.81
CA GLU A 16 2.73 0.16 12.27
C GLU A 16 1.44 0.74 12.85
N PHE A 17 0.97 1.85 12.30
CA PHE A 17 -0.28 2.43 12.73
C PHE A 17 -1.48 1.53 12.45
N ALA A 18 -1.49 0.85 11.30
CA ALA A 18 -2.56 -0.08 10.95
C ALA A 18 -2.65 -1.22 11.97
N ARG A 19 -1.52 -1.78 12.36
CA ARG A 19 -1.47 -2.84 13.36
C ARG A 19 -1.94 -2.36 14.73
N TYR A 20 -1.56 -1.16 15.10
CA TYR A 20 -1.99 -0.53 16.35
C TYR A 20 -3.52 -0.33 16.35
N ALA A 21 -4.06 0.20 15.25
CA ALA A 21 -5.49 0.42 15.12
C ALA A 21 -6.27 -0.90 15.19
N LEU A 22 -5.78 -1.94 14.51
CA LEU A 22 -6.43 -3.24 14.53
C LEU A 22 -6.43 -3.85 15.93
N ALA A 23 -5.34 -3.72 16.67
CA ALA A 23 -5.25 -4.21 18.03
C ALA A 23 -6.28 -3.53 18.94
N GLY A 24 -6.63 -2.28 18.66
CA GLY A 24 -7.66 -1.54 19.36
C GLY A 24 -9.06 -1.72 18.79
N GLU A 25 -9.21 -2.62 17.80
CA GLU A 25 -10.48 -2.89 17.13
C GLU A 25 -11.00 -1.73 16.28
N TYR A 26 -10.12 -0.81 15.90
CA TYR A 26 -10.45 0.27 14.97
C TYR A 26 -10.23 -0.21 13.53
N THR A 27 -11.15 -1.05 13.05
CA THR A 27 -10.98 -1.75 11.77
C THR A 27 -10.99 -0.82 10.56
N GLU A 28 -11.79 0.24 10.58
CA GLU A 28 -11.80 1.24 9.51
C GLU A 28 -10.46 1.96 9.40
N GLU A 29 -9.92 2.38 10.54
CA GLU A 29 -8.62 3.05 10.58
C GLU A 29 -7.51 2.10 10.12
N ALA A 30 -7.60 0.83 10.54
CA ALA A 30 -6.63 -0.20 10.13
C ALA A 30 -6.65 -0.40 8.61
N GLY A 31 -7.85 -0.48 8.02
CA GLY A 31 -7.99 -0.63 6.56
C GLY A 31 -7.45 0.57 5.80
N ARG A 32 -7.76 1.77 6.28
CA ARG A 32 -7.28 3.01 5.67
C ARG A 32 -5.76 3.08 5.69
N SER A 33 -5.16 2.76 6.84
CA SER A 33 -3.70 2.82 7.00
C SER A 33 -2.99 1.73 6.21
N ALA A 34 -3.59 0.53 6.09
CA ALA A 34 -3.04 -0.53 5.24
C ALA A 34 -3.00 -0.09 3.78
N TYR A 35 -4.06 0.57 3.30
CA TYR A 35 -4.05 1.12 1.94
C TYR A 35 -2.92 2.15 1.78
N MET A 36 -2.75 3.04 2.75
CA MET A 36 -1.68 4.05 2.67
C MET A 36 -0.30 3.41 2.63
N ALA A 37 -0.10 2.30 3.34
CA ALA A 37 1.16 1.57 3.27
C ALA A 37 1.41 1.03 1.85
N ALA A 38 0.41 0.39 1.25
CA ALA A 38 0.52 -0.12 -0.11
C ALA A 38 0.74 1.02 -1.11
N TYR A 39 0.06 2.14 -0.93
CA TYR A 39 0.17 3.31 -1.77
C TYR A 39 1.59 3.88 -1.76
N HIS A 40 2.17 4.06 -0.57
CA HIS A 40 3.54 4.57 -0.47
C HIS A 40 4.56 3.56 -1.01
N ALA A 41 4.33 2.26 -0.84
CA ALA A 41 5.19 1.26 -1.44
C ALA A 41 5.18 1.37 -2.97
N ALA A 42 3.99 1.55 -3.57
CA ALA A 42 3.88 1.74 -5.01
C ALA A 42 4.60 3.00 -5.46
N LEU A 43 4.45 4.11 -4.72
CA LEU A 43 5.15 5.36 -5.02
C LEU A 43 6.67 5.19 -4.93
N ALA A 44 7.16 4.41 -3.96
CA ALA A 44 8.59 4.12 -3.85
C ALA A 44 9.10 3.43 -5.11
N PHE A 45 8.36 2.41 -5.58
CA PHE A 45 8.74 1.68 -6.78
C PHE A 45 8.72 2.57 -8.03
N ILE A 46 7.67 3.37 -8.18
CA ILE A 46 7.54 4.31 -9.30
C ILE A 46 8.68 5.31 -9.30
N SER A 47 8.99 5.89 -8.16
CA SER A 47 10.07 6.85 -8.02
C SER A 47 11.42 6.23 -8.40
N ALA A 48 11.68 5.02 -7.91
CA ALA A 48 12.95 4.34 -8.17
C ALA A 48 13.11 3.94 -9.64
N ARG A 49 12.02 3.54 -10.31
CA ARG A 49 12.07 3.01 -11.68
C ARG A 49 11.92 4.07 -12.76
N SER A 50 11.11 5.09 -12.55
CA SER A 50 10.81 6.09 -13.58
C SER A 50 11.09 7.52 -13.17
N GLY A 51 11.33 7.77 -11.90
CA GLY A 51 11.51 9.12 -11.38
C GLY A 51 10.23 9.94 -11.34
N LYS A 52 9.09 9.35 -11.71
CA LYS A 52 7.80 10.05 -11.71
C LYS A 52 7.21 10.11 -10.30
N SER A 53 6.31 11.05 -10.12
CA SER A 53 5.61 11.23 -8.85
C SER A 53 4.13 11.51 -9.16
N PRO A 54 3.33 10.46 -9.45
CA PRO A 54 1.92 10.65 -9.76
C PRO A 54 1.19 11.35 -8.61
N LYS A 55 0.24 12.21 -8.97
CA LYS A 55 -0.47 13.06 -7.99
C LYS A 55 -1.88 12.56 -7.66
N THR A 56 -2.37 11.55 -8.37
CA THR A 56 -3.70 10.99 -8.14
C THR A 56 -3.59 9.52 -7.79
N HIS A 57 -4.60 9.00 -7.09
CA HIS A 57 -4.67 7.57 -6.76
C HIS A 57 -4.75 6.73 -8.04
N SER A 58 -5.58 7.13 -9.00
CA SER A 58 -5.70 6.39 -10.25
C SER A 58 -4.41 6.44 -11.07
N GLY A 59 -3.74 7.58 -11.09
CA GLY A 59 -2.45 7.71 -11.77
C GLY A 59 -1.39 6.81 -11.16
N THR A 60 -1.36 6.72 -9.85
CA THR A 60 -0.43 5.85 -9.13
C THR A 60 -0.70 4.38 -9.46
N ARG A 61 -1.97 3.96 -9.44
CA ARG A 61 -2.34 2.58 -9.77
C ARG A 61 -1.95 2.22 -11.20
N SER A 62 -2.24 3.12 -12.14
CA SER A 62 -1.92 2.89 -13.56
C SER A 62 -0.42 2.78 -13.80
N GLU A 63 0.35 3.69 -13.24
CA GLU A 63 1.80 3.69 -13.42
C GLU A 63 2.45 2.50 -12.72
N PHE A 64 1.98 2.15 -11.52
CA PHE A 64 2.46 0.97 -10.83
C PHE A 64 2.21 -0.29 -11.64
N ALA A 65 0.98 -0.47 -12.16
CA ALA A 65 0.64 -1.62 -12.98
C ALA A 65 1.51 -1.70 -14.24
N ARG A 66 1.75 -0.56 -14.86
CA ARG A 66 2.57 -0.49 -16.07
C ARG A 66 4.00 -0.95 -15.79
N LEU A 67 4.62 -0.42 -14.74
CA LEU A 67 6.01 -0.74 -14.39
C LEU A 67 6.14 -2.17 -13.87
N ALA A 68 5.14 -2.65 -13.14
CA ALA A 68 5.17 -3.98 -12.56
C ALA A 68 5.14 -5.11 -13.60
N ARG A 69 4.65 -4.83 -14.81
CA ARG A 69 4.64 -5.83 -15.90
C ARG A 69 6.04 -6.35 -16.21
N ASP A 70 7.05 -5.53 -16.04
CA ASP A 70 8.43 -5.87 -16.35
C ASP A 70 9.21 -6.34 -15.13
N GLU A 71 8.52 -6.55 -13.99
CA GLU A 71 9.16 -7.00 -12.76
C GLU A 71 8.52 -8.32 -12.27
N PRO A 72 9.18 -9.46 -12.53
CA PRO A 72 8.60 -10.77 -12.16
C PRO A 72 8.37 -10.96 -10.66
N ARG A 73 9.08 -10.23 -9.82
CA ARG A 73 8.94 -10.37 -8.36
C ARG A 73 7.69 -9.69 -7.80
N ILE A 74 7.04 -8.86 -8.59
CA ILE A 74 5.75 -8.27 -8.20
C ILE A 74 4.65 -9.10 -8.85
N SER A 75 3.85 -9.78 -8.04
CA SER A 75 2.78 -10.65 -8.53
C SER A 75 1.56 -9.86 -8.98
N ARG A 76 0.69 -10.52 -9.74
CA ARG A 76 -0.61 -9.94 -10.13
C ARG A 76 -1.44 -9.58 -8.92
N ASP A 77 -1.40 -10.40 -7.87
CA ASP A 77 -2.13 -10.13 -6.64
C ASP A 77 -1.61 -8.86 -5.96
N GLN A 78 -0.29 -8.64 -6.00
CA GLN A 78 0.31 -7.43 -5.45
C GLN A 78 -0.09 -6.19 -6.24
N VAL A 79 -0.19 -6.30 -7.55
CA VAL A 79 -0.69 -5.19 -8.38
C VAL A 79 -2.16 -4.91 -8.06
N ALA A 80 -2.97 -5.97 -7.93
CA ALA A 80 -4.39 -5.84 -7.64
C ALA A 80 -4.66 -5.28 -6.24
N LEU A 81 -3.72 -5.43 -5.32
CA LEU A 81 -3.85 -4.94 -3.95
C LEU A 81 -4.23 -3.47 -3.87
N LEU A 82 -3.61 -2.63 -4.70
CA LEU A 82 -3.91 -1.19 -4.68
C LEU A 82 -5.38 -0.90 -4.99
N GLY A 83 -5.96 -1.65 -5.92
CA GLY A 83 -7.36 -1.46 -6.30
C GLY A 83 -8.34 -1.84 -5.19
N TRP A 84 -8.22 -3.07 -4.69
CA TRP A 84 -9.20 -3.51 -3.70
C TRP A 84 -8.97 -2.86 -2.32
N SER A 85 -7.72 -2.54 -1.96
CA SER A 85 -7.48 -1.83 -0.70
C SER A 85 -7.93 -0.38 -0.78
N TYR A 86 -7.89 0.23 -1.96
CA TYR A 86 -8.46 1.55 -2.16
C TYR A 86 -9.98 1.54 -1.95
N GLU A 87 -10.67 0.50 -2.44
CA GLU A 87 -12.10 0.35 -2.21
C GLU A 87 -12.41 0.16 -0.73
N LEU A 88 -11.59 -0.60 -0.02
CA LEU A 88 -11.73 -0.78 1.41
C LEU A 88 -11.58 0.56 2.15
N LYS A 89 -10.62 1.37 1.74
CA LYS A 89 -10.41 2.71 2.28
C LYS A 89 -11.64 3.59 2.03
N ASN A 90 -12.28 3.48 0.85
CA ASN A 90 -13.49 4.23 0.53
C ASN A 90 -14.68 3.80 1.38
N VAL A 91 -14.82 2.51 1.65
CA VAL A 91 -15.84 2.03 2.60
C VAL A 91 -15.62 2.68 3.97
N ALA A 92 -14.37 2.69 4.45
CA ALA A 92 -14.03 3.28 5.74
C ALA A 92 -14.33 4.78 5.79
N ASP A 93 -14.11 5.49 4.68
CA ASP A 93 -14.24 6.95 4.65
C ASP A 93 -15.68 7.43 4.39
N TYR A 94 -16.42 6.73 3.55
CA TYR A 94 -17.63 7.29 2.95
C TYR A 94 -18.90 6.45 3.11
N GLU A 95 -18.79 5.18 3.44
CA GLU A 95 -19.96 4.32 3.56
C GLU A 95 -20.43 4.19 5.00
N GLN A 96 -21.64 4.68 5.28
CA GLN A 96 -22.18 4.65 6.64
C GLN A 96 -22.83 3.31 6.99
N GLU A 97 -23.34 2.59 5.99
CA GLU A 97 -24.02 1.32 6.18
C GLU A 97 -23.11 0.11 6.05
N MET A 98 -21.91 0.31 5.50
CA MET A 98 -20.91 -0.74 5.34
C MET A 98 -19.76 -0.49 6.30
N SER A 99 -19.13 -1.56 6.73
CA SER A 99 -17.99 -1.46 7.64
C SER A 99 -16.88 -2.37 7.17
N VAL A 100 -15.67 -2.04 7.61
CA VAL A 100 -14.49 -2.88 7.36
C VAL A 100 -14.44 -3.93 8.46
N SER A 101 -14.44 -5.21 8.08
CA SER A 101 -14.32 -6.29 9.07
C SER A 101 -12.88 -6.43 9.56
N ALA A 102 -12.72 -7.06 10.73
CA ALA A 102 -11.40 -7.37 11.23
C ALA A 102 -10.62 -8.26 10.26
N GLU A 103 -11.29 -9.22 9.64
CA GLU A 103 -10.65 -10.12 8.66
C GLU A 103 -10.16 -9.37 7.43
N GLU A 104 -10.97 -8.43 6.93
CA GLU A 104 -10.56 -7.58 5.80
C GLU A 104 -9.37 -6.70 6.15
N ALA A 105 -9.38 -6.12 7.35
CA ALA A 105 -8.27 -5.29 7.81
C ALA A 105 -7.00 -6.13 7.99
N GLU A 106 -7.10 -7.31 8.57
CA GLU A 106 -5.97 -8.23 8.73
C GLU A 106 -5.37 -8.61 7.36
N ARG A 107 -6.23 -8.93 6.41
CA ARG A 107 -5.78 -9.27 5.05
C ARG A 107 -5.06 -8.09 4.41
N ALA A 108 -5.65 -6.90 4.51
CA ALA A 108 -5.06 -5.70 3.91
C ALA A 108 -3.67 -5.43 4.50
N ILE A 109 -3.53 -5.53 5.83
CA ILE A 109 -2.25 -5.33 6.51
C ILE A 109 -1.23 -6.36 6.05
N ALA A 110 -1.60 -7.64 6.04
CA ALA A 110 -0.67 -8.72 5.66
C ALA A 110 -0.18 -8.56 4.22
N GLU A 111 -1.08 -8.25 3.31
CA GLU A 111 -0.71 -8.09 1.90
C GLU A 111 0.07 -6.82 1.65
N ALA A 112 -0.28 -5.72 2.33
CA ALA A 112 0.48 -4.48 2.26
C ALA A 112 1.90 -4.68 2.81
N ALA A 113 2.04 -5.41 3.91
CA ALA A 113 3.36 -5.70 4.48
C ALA A 113 4.24 -6.48 3.49
N ARG A 114 3.67 -7.47 2.81
CA ARG A 114 4.42 -8.23 1.79
C ARG A 114 4.84 -7.34 0.62
N LEU A 115 3.96 -6.45 0.19
CA LEU A 115 4.29 -5.52 -0.90
C LEU A 115 5.41 -4.58 -0.49
N VAL A 116 5.34 -4.02 0.70
CA VAL A 116 6.40 -3.13 1.22
C VAL A 116 7.75 -3.84 1.21
N GLU A 117 7.81 -5.08 1.70
CA GLU A 117 9.08 -5.82 1.75
C GLU A 117 9.57 -6.19 0.35
N THR A 118 8.69 -6.61 -0.55
CA THR A 118 9.07 -6.89 -1.93
C THR A 118 9.71 -5.65 -2.57
N ILE A 119 9.07 -4.50 -2.44
CA ILE A 119 9.55 -3.28 -3.05
C ILE A 119 10.82 -2.77 -2.37
N ALA A 120 10.88 -2.84 -1.04
CA ALA A 120 12.09 -2.44 -0.31
C ALA A 120 13.30 -3.26 -0.79
N ASP A 121 13.13 -4.56 -0.97
CA ASP A 121 14.20 -5.42 -1.49
C ASP A 121 14.58 -5.05 -2.92
N LEU A 122 13.58 -4.77 -3.77
CA LEU A 122 13.82 -4.42 -5.18
C LEU A 122 14.61 -3.13 -5.33
N ILE A 123 14.37 -2.15 -4.48
CA ILE A 123 15.06 -0.86 -4.55
C ILE A 123 16.26 -0.76 -3.61
N GLY A 124 16.54 -1.81 -2.86
CA GLY A 124 17.71 -1.88 -1.99
C GLY A 124 17.56 -1.16 -0.64
N THR A 125 16.34 -0.80 -0.26
CA THR A 125 16.08 -0.03 0.97
C THR A 125 15.86 -0.92 2.20
N GLY A 126 15.68 -2.19 2.01
CA GLY A 126 15.39 -3.13 3.10
C GLY A 126 16.62 -3.79 3.70
N ARG A 127 17.81 -3.41 3.33
CA ARG A 127 19.08 -4.08 3.70
C ARG A 127 19.74 -3.52 4.92
#